data_45dd2c5356b43c9b2ff07f4b6c182a9b
#
_entry.id   45dd2c5356b43c9b2ff07f4b6c182a9b
#
_cell.length_a   1.000
_cell.length_b   1.000
_cell.length_c   1.000
_cell.angle_alpha   90.00
_cell.angle_beta   90.00
_cell.angle_gamma   90.00
#
_symmetry.space_group_name_H-M   'P 1'
#
loop_
_entity.id
_entity.type
_entity.pdbx_description
1 polymer ?
#
loop_
_entity_poly.entity_id
_entity_poly.type
_entity_poly.pdbx_seq_one_letter_code
_entity_poly.pdbx_strand_id
1 'polypeptide(L)'
;SVIEKLAELNGYVTLDELEINSFESLLNKDIISKYDLVIVLDLFDKELVCRLNELTRSLDIGFIFSVVFGLNGFIFNDFGNKHLVFDKNGEEPISVLISMISDDGVVTTQEDKRHNLEEGQVVKFKEVVGMEGINNQTFKILTTPTPYTFTIGNINNREFGVYTRNGIVEEVKVPFEVKHLSLRETLNLNDPNLTDCDMDFENLDKIPFYYFLFKCIWSFSDKVGKIKLGSFEHLEEFRTFIKEQMINCKVSENWISYLDKDLD
;
A
#
# COMPACT_ATOMS: atom_id res chain seq x y z
N SER A 1 -7.29 -4.27 31.75
CA SER A 1 -7.46 -5.15 30.57
C SER A 1 -6.96 -4.47 29.31
N VAL A 2 -6.75 -5.20 28.22
CA VAL A 2 -6.38 -4.61 26.93
C VAL A 2 -7.51 -3.74 26.40
N ILE A 3 -8.74 -4.13 26.62
CA ILE A 3 -9.96 -3.40 26.21
C ILE A 3 -10.04 -2.03 26.88
N GLU A 4 -9.75 -1.91 28.16
CA GLU A 4 -9.73 -0.62 28.86
C GLU A 4 -8.72 0.34 28.21
N LYS A 5 -7.52 -0.15 27.92
CA LYS A 5 -6.48 0.65 27.23
C LYS A 5 -6.90 1.07 25.82
N LEU A 6 -7.58 0.19 25.08
CA LEU A 6 -8.10 0.52 23.75
C LEU A 6 -9.24 1.55 23.85
N ALA A 7 -10.12 1.45 24.85
CA ALA A 7 -11.19 2.41 25.08
C ALA A 7 -10.66 3.82 25.41
N GLU A 8 -9.52 3.90 26.10
CA GLU A 8 -8.85 5.18 26.40
C GLU A 8 -8.31 5.90 25.13
N LEU A 9 -7.96 5.14 24.07
CA LEU A 9 -7.43 5.73 22.85
C LEU A 9 -8.48 6.51 22.05
N ASN A 10 -9.73 6.07 22.07
CA ASN A 10 -10.83 6.74 21.38
C ASN A 10 -12.16 6.48 22.08
N GLY A 11 -12.62 7.44 22.87
CA GLY A 11 -13.87 7.34 23.62
C GLY A 11 -15.16 7.39 22.78
N TYR A 12 -15.05 7.62 21.47
CA TYR A 12 -16.19 7.61 20.52
C TYR A 12 -16.44 6.24 19.89
N VAL A 13 -15.57 5.26 20.13
CA VAL A 13 -15.68 3.92 19.58
C VAL A 13 -16.25 2.97 20.61
N THR A 14 -17.28 2.21 20.24
CA THR A 14 -17.81 1.11 21.06
C THR A 14 -16.93 -0.12 20.88
N LEU A 15 -16.48 -0.70 21.97
CA LEU A 15 -15.67 -1.91 21.98
C LEU A 15 -16.50 -3.07 22.55
N ASP A 16 -16.60 -4.15 21.79
CA ASP A 16 -17.24 -5.40 22.21
C ASP A 16 -16.20 -6.51 22.24
N GLU A 17 -16.28 -7.37 23.26
CA GLU A 17 -15.44 -8.56 23.38
C GLU A 17 -16.23 -9.78 22.94
N LEU A 18 -15.67 -10.52 21.98
CA LEU A 18 -16.22 -11.79 21.54
C LEU A 18 -15.37 -12.93 22.10
N GLU A 19 -15.92 -13.70 23.02
CA GLU A 19 -15.29 -14.93 23.48
C GLU A 19 -15.39 -16.01 22.39
N ILE A 20 -14.25 -16.52 21.95
CA ILE A 20 -14.16 -17.59 20.96
C ILE A 20 -13.43 -18.80 21.55
N ASN A 21 -13.97 -19.99 21.33
CA ASN A 21 -13.37 -21.23 21.84
C ASN A 21 -12.12 -21.65 21.04
N SER A 22 -12.08 -21.32 19.75
CA SER A 22 -10.95 -21.58 18.86
C SER A 22 -10.94 -20.60 17.69
N PHE A 23 -9.78 -20.43 17.06
CA PHE A 23 -9.67 -19.61 15.85
C PHE A 23 -10.58 -20.13 14.72
N GLU A 24 -10.80 -21.45 14.64
CA GLU A 24 -11.69 -22.07 13.65
C GLU A 24 -13.14 -21.59 13.77
N SER A 25 -13.58 -21.23 14.99
CA SER A 25 -14.93 -20.70 15.20
C SER A 25 -15.16 -19.34 14.51
N LEU A 26 -14.09 -18.60 14.19
CA LEU A 26 -14.15 -17.39 13.38
C LEU A 26 -14.43 -17.67 11.90
N LEU A 27 -14.20 -18.88 11.41
CA LEU A 27 -14.55 -19.27 10.03
C LEU A 27 -16.07 -19.42 9.84
N ASN A 28 -16.85 -18.68 10.59
CA ASN A 28 -18.30 -18.63 10.51
C ASN A 28 -18.76 -17.37 9.81
N LYS A 29 -19.44 -17.57 8.67
CA LYS A 29 -19.98 -16.49 7.85
C LYS A 29 -20.89 -15.55 8.64
N ASP A 30 -21.73 -16.06 9.54
CA ASP A 30 -22.68 -15.27 10.32
C ASP A 30 -22.00 -14.36 11.35
N ILE A 31 -20.78 -14.69 11.75
CA ILE A 31 -19.95 -13.85 12.62
C ILE A 31 -19.26 -12.78 11.78
N ILE A 32 -18.52 -13.20 10.74
CA ILE A 32 -17.67 -12.33 9.96
C ILE A 32 -18.47 -11.30 9.16
N SER A 33 -19.64 -11.65 8.65
CA SER A 33 -20.50 -10.74 7.86
C SER A 33 -21.04 -9.51 8.62
N LYS A 34 -20.80 -9.42 9.92
CA LYS A 34 -21.18 -8.27 10.75
C LYS A 34 -20.14 -7.14 10.71
N TYR A 35 -18.98 -7.37 10.13
CA TYR A 35 -17.85 -6.46 10.15
C TYR A 35 -17.46 -6.06 8.73
N ASP A 36 -16.91 -4.86 8.60
CA ASP A 36 -16.40 -4.33 7.33
C ASP A 36 -14.91 -4.63 7.13
N LEU A 37 -14.20 -4.93 8.23
CA LEU A 37 -12.78 -5.21 8.24
C LEU A 37 -12.42 -6.25 9.29
N VAL A 38 -11.59 -7.21 8.93
CA VAL A 38 -10.99 -8.19 9.82
C VAL A 38 -9.49 -7.96 9.91
N ILE A 39 -8.97 -7.81 11.13
CA ILE A 39 -7.54 -7.62 11.38
C ILE A 39 -7.03 -8.79 12.23
N VAL A 40 -6.01 -9.49 11.73
CA VAL A 40 -5.32 -10.57 12.43
C VAL A 40 -3.95 -10.05 12.88
N LEU A 41 -3.67 -10.08 14.18
CA LEU A 41 -2.48 -9.46 14.78
C LEU A 41 -1.47 -10.46 15.38
N ASP A 42 -1.65 -11.75 15.13
CA ASP A 42 -0.75 -12.79 15.64
C ASP A 42 -0.50 -13.87 14.59
N LEU A 43 0.59 -14.62 14.77
CA LEU A 43 0.94 -15.74 13.91
C LEU A 43 0.13 -16.97 14.31
N PHE A 44 -0.92 -17.24 13.56
CA PHE A 44 -1.75 -18.44 13.69
C PHE A 44 -1.36 -19.48 12.64
N ASP A 45 -2.03 -20.63 12.68
CA ASP A 45 -1.93 -21.64 11.63
C ASP A 45 -2.18 -21.01 10.25
N LYS A 46 -1.23 -21.25 9.33
CA LYS A 46 -1.22 -20.63 7.99
C LYS A 46 -2.49 -20.93 7.20
N GLU A 47 -2.94 -22.20 7.24
CA GLU A 47 -4.13 -22.62 6.50
C GLU A 47 -5.39 -21.94 7.04
N LEU A 48 -5.50 -21.81 8.35
CA LEU A 48 -6.64 -21.12 8.98
C LEU A 48 -6.67 -19.63 8.62
N VAL A 49 -5.52 -18.94 8.61
CA VAL A 49 -5.44 -17.52 8.22
C VAL A 49 -5.78 -17.34 6.74
N CYS A 50 -5.28 -18.23 5.87
CA CYS A 50 -5.63 -18.20 4.45
C CYS A 50 -7.13 -18.42 4.23
N ARG A 51 -7.75 -19.39 4.92
CA ARG A 51 -9.19 -19.65 4.85
C ARG A 51 -10.02 -18.48 5.36
N LEU A 52 -9.56 -17.81 6.42
CA LEU A 52 -10.22 -16.61 6.92
C LEU A 52 -10.15 -15.47 5.89
N ASN A 53 -9.00 -15.25 5.25
CA ASN A 53 -8.88 -14.29 4.15
C ASN A 53 -9.79 -14.65 2.96
N GLU A 54 -9.84 -15.91 2.56
CA GLU A 54 -10.75 -16.37 1.49
C GLU A 54 -12.22 -16.14 1.84
N LEU A 55 -12.59 -16.35 3.11
CA LEU A 55 -13.94 -16.07 3.60
C LEU A 55 -14.27 -14.57 3.56
N THR A 56 -13.40 -13.71 4.10
CA THR A 56 -13.59 -12.25 4.07
C THR A 56 -13.70 -11.75 2.64
N ARG A 57 -12.83 -12.23 1.76
CA ARG A 57 -12.84 -11.90 0.32
C ARG A 57 -14.17 -12.30 -0.35
N SER A 58 -14.73 -13.47 0.00
CA SER A 58 -16.02 -13.92 -0.54
C SER A 58 -17.21 -13.08 -0.07
N LEU A 59 -17.04 -12.32 1.00
CA LEU A 59 -18.04 -11.44 1.62
C LEU A 59 -17.81 -9.96 1.31
N ASP A 60 -16.79 -9.65 0.49
CA ASP A 60 -16.35 -8.28 0.19
C ASP A 60 -15.99 -7.47 1.46
N ILE A 61 -15.33 -8.14 2.40
CA ILE A 61 -14.87 -7.60 3.67
C ILE A 61 -13.36 -7.41 3.61
N GLY A 62 -12.87 -6.24 4.04
CA GLY A 62 -11.45 -5.96 4.12
C GLY A 62 -10.72 -6.92 5.07
N PHE A 63 -9.48 -7.29 4.71
CA PHE A 63 -8.66 -8.16 5.53
C PHE A 63 -7.25 -7.59 5.68
N ILE A 64 -6.77 -7.51 6.91
CA ILE A 64 -5.40 -7.12 7.24
C ILE A 64 -4.80 -8.22 8.11
N PHE A 65 -3.64 -8.72 7.72
CA PHE A 65 -2.83 -9.60 8.54
C PHE A 65 -1.53 -8.90 8.89
N SER A 66 -1.25 -8.75 10.18
CA SER A 66 -0.04 -8.10 10.66
C SER A 66 0.57 -8.93 11.78
N VAL A 67 1.87 -9.13 11.71
CA VAL A 67 2.65 -9.80 12.77
C VAL A 67 3.95 -9.04 13.00
N VAL A 68 4.35 -8.94 14.26
CA VAL A 68 5.61 -8.31 14.68
C VAL A 68 6.46 -9.34 15.39
N PHE A 69 7.73 -9.42 15.02
CA PHE A 69 8.71 -10.32 15.63
C PHE A 69 10.06 -9.60 15.74
N GLY A 70 10.47 -9.33 16.96
CA GLY A 70 11.68 -8.55 17.25
C GLY A 70 11.61 -7.14 16.64
N LEU A 71 12.60 -6.82 15.79
CA LEU A 71 12.68 -5.55 15.05
C LEU A 71 11.98 -5.59 13.69
N ASN A 72 11.47 -6.75 13.29
CA ASN A 72 10.84 -6.96 12.00
C ASN A 72 9.33 -7.08 12.15
N GLY A 73 8.61 -6.76 11.09
CA GLY A 73 7.18 -6.95 10.99
C GLY A 73 6.76 -7.31 9.59
N PHE A 74 5.61 -7.94 9.48
CA PHE A 74 4.97 -8.25 8.22
C PHE A 74 3.54 -7.71 8.24
N ILE A 75 3.15 -7.04 7.17
CA ILE A 75 1.78 -6.59 6.95
C ILE A 75 1.33 -7.07 5.58
N PHE A 76 0.14 -7.62 5.53
CA PHE A 76 -0.56 -8.00 4.31
C PHE A 76 -1.95 -7.39 4.31
N ASN A 77 -2.36 -6.80 3.19
CA ASN A 77 -3.67 -6.18 3.01
C ASN A 77 -4.40 -6.85 1.85
N ASP A 78 -5.69 -7.15 2.03
CA ASP A 78 -6.57 -7.61 0.98
C ASP A 78 -7.94 -6.91 1.09
N PHE A 79 -8.21 -6.04 0.13
CA PHE A 79 -9.49 -5.35 -0.02
C PHE A 79 -10.24 -5.81 -1.28
N GLY A 80 -9.96 -7.03 -1.73
CA GLY A 80 -10.64 -7.65 -2.86
C GLY A 80 -10.09 -7.29 -4.24
N ASN A 81 -10.85 -7.65 -5.26
CA ASN A 81 -10.42 -7.50 -6.66
C ASN A 81 -10.63 -6.09 -7.22
N LYS A 82 -11.40 -5.24 -6.53
CA LYS A 82 -11.85 -3.93 -7.01
C LYS A 82 -11.91 -2.94 -5.86
N HIS A 83 -10.78 -2.70 -5.23
CA HIS A 83 -10.70 -1.69 -4.19
C HIS A 83 -10.54 -0.31 -4.80
N LEU A 84 -11.48 0.60 -4.51
CA LEU A 84 -11.44 1.96 -5.00
C LEU A 84 -10.72 2.86 -3.99
N VAL A 85 -9.56 3.35 -4.40
CA VAL A 85 -8.77 4.30 -3.61
C VAL A 85 -9.13 5.71 -4.06
N PHE A 86 -9.74 6.50 -3.18
CA PHE A 86 -10.15 7.88 -3.49
C PHE A 86 -9.04 8.89 -3.36
N ASP A 87 -8.07 8.61 -2.50
CA ASP A 87 -6.92 9.48 -2.26
C ASP A 87 -5.65 8.65 -2.03
N LYS A 88 -4.64 8.88 -2.86
CA LYS A 88 -3.39 8.10 -2.88
C LYS A 88 -2.48 8.39 -1.68
N ASN A 89 -2.43 9.63 -1.22
CA ASN A 89 -1.44 10.10 -0.25
C ASN A 89 -2.04 10.71 1.04
N GLY A 90 -3.36 10.93 1.10
CA GLY A 90 -4.02 11.53 2.25
C GLY A 90 -3.71 13.02 2.47
N GLU A 91 -3.01 13.67 1.54
CA GLU A 91 -2.67 15.08 1.62
C GLU A 91 -3.77 15.96 1.02
N GLU A 92 -3.79 17.23 1.42
CA GLU A 92 -4.70 18.19 0.79
C GLU A 92 -4.36 18.39 -0.68
N PRO A 93 -5.36 18.61 -1.57
CA PRO A 93 -5.12 18.89 -2.97
C PRO A 93 -4.22 20.10 -3.16
N ILE A 94 -3.22 19.96 -4.02
CA ILE A 94 -2.29 21.04 -4.34
C ILE A 94 -3.06 22.17 -5.02
N SER A 95 -2.85 23.41 -4.55
CA SER A 95 -3.41 24.61 -5.13
C SER A 95 -2.32 25.65 -5.38
N VAL A 96 -2.19 26.10 -6.64
CA VAL A 96 -1.17 27.05 -7.06
C VAL A 96 -1.74 28.17 -7.91
N LEU A 97 -1.18 29.36 -7.76
CA LEU A 97 -1.48 30.51 -8.60
C LEU A 97 -0.68 30.40 -9.93
N ILE A 98 -1.32 30.76 -11.01
CA ILE A 98 -0.71 30.77 -12.33
C ILE A 98 -0.44 32.20 -12.77
N SER A 99 0.63 32.37 -13.56
CA SER A 99 1.03 33.64 -14.14
C SER A 99 0.81 33.70 -15.64
N MET A 100 0.77 32.52 -16.33
CA MET A 100 0.61 32.46 -17.80
C MET A 100 0.03 31.10 -18.22
N ILE A 101 -0.77 31.12 -19.27
CA ILE A 101 -1.18 29.94 -20.05
C ILE A 101 -0.90 30.26 -21.55
N SER A 102 -0.08 29.45 -22.17
CA SER A 102 0.21 29.60 -23.62
C SER A 102 -0.76 28.75 -24.46
N ASP A 103 -0.81 29.06 -25.75
CA ASP A 103 -1.62 28.34 -26.73
C ASP A 103 -1.22 26.88 -26.88
N ASP A 104 0.06 26.58 -26.65
CA ASP A 104 0.59 25.19 -26.61
C ASP A 104 0.17 24.40 -25.35
N GLY A 105 -0.55 25.06 -24.45
CA GLY A 105 -0.96 24.47 -23.17
C GLY A 105 0.16 24.36 -22.15
N VAL A 106 1.17 25.21 -22.26
CA VAL A 106 2.17 25.37 -21.19
C VAL A 106 1.59 26.34 -20.15
N VAL A 107 1.50 25.86 -18.92
CA VAL A 107 1.05 26.62 -17.77
C VAL A 107 2.26 27.00 -16.93
N THR A 108 2.43 28.29 -16.64
CA THR A 108 3.48 28.79 -15.78
C THR A 108 2.86 29.25 -14.45
N THR A 109 3.43 28.79 -13.35
CA THR A 109 3.05 29.23 -12.03
C THR A 109 3.78 30.51 -11.62
N GLN A 110 3.41 31.13 -10.50
CA GLN A 110 4.15 32.27 -9.98
C GLN A 110 5.58 31.86 -9.58
N GLU A 111 6.57 32.69 -9.87
CA GLU A 111 8.00 32.38 -9.76
C GLU A 111 8.48 32.05 -8.34
N ASP A 112 7.75 32.43 -7.32
CA ASP A 112 8.11 32.24 -5.91
C ASP A 112 7.65 30.89 -5.31
N LYS A 113 6.84 30.11 -6.05
CA LYS A 113 6.30 28.85 -5.58
C LYS A 113 6.38 27.74 -6.62
N ARG A 114 7.08 26.67 -6.26
CA ARG A 114 7.05 25.42 -7.02
C ARG A 114 5.62 24.86 -7.06
N HIS A 115 5.20 24.32 -8.19
CA HIS A 115 3.86 23.75 -8.31
C HIS A 115 3.70 22.42 -7.58
N ASN A 116 4.76 21.64 -7.39
CA ASN A 116 4.76 20.29 -6.77
C ASN A 116 3.75 19.31 -7.41
N LEU A 117 3.33 19.58 -8.62
CA LEU A 117 2.44 18.70 -9.40
C LEU A 117 3.28 17.72 -10.20
N GLU A 118 2.74 16.53 -10.44
CA GLU A 118 3.39 15.44 -11.15
C GLU A 118 2.70 15.10 -12.48
N GLU A 119 3.45 14.49 -13.39
CA GLU A 119 2.89 13.95 -14.65
C GLU A 119 1.79 12.93 -14.37
N GLY A 120 0.72 13.04 -15.12
CA GLY A 120 -0.44 12.16 -14.98
C GLY A 120 -1.49 12.63 -13.99
N GLN A 121 -1.19 13.56 -13.08
CA GLN A 121 -2.19 14.16 -12.20
C GLN A 121 -3.23 14.95 -13.01
N VAL A 122 -4.40 15.12 -12.43
CA VAL A 122 -5.49 15.90 -13.01
C VAL A 122 -5.63 17.20 -12.25
N VAL A 123 -5.77 18.29 -13.00
CA VAL A 123 -5.91 19.63 -12.44
C VAL A 123 -7.17 20.32 -12.96
N LYS A 124 -7.71 21.22 -12.17
CA LYS A 124 -8.86 22.05 -12.50
C LYS A 124 -8.49 23.52 -12.43
N PHE A 125 -8.89 24.28 -13.41
CA PHE A 125 -8.66 25.73 -13.46
C PHE A 125 -9.81 26.50 -12.85
N LYS A 126 -9.47 27.60 -12.16
CA LYS A 126 -10.42 28.55 -11.57
C LYS A 126 -9.91 29.99 -11.73
N GLU A 127 -10.80 30.94 -11.80
CA GLU A 127 -10.52 32.38 -11.75
C GLU A 127 -9.57 32.89 -12.86
N VAL A 128 -9.46 32.16 -13.96
CA VAL A 128 -8.70 32.59 -15.15
C VAL A 128 -9.48 33.69 -15.87
N VAL A 129 -8.82 34.81 -16.21
CA VAL A 129 -9.39 35.95 -16.90
C VAL A 129 -8.84 36.01 -18.32
N GLY A 130 -9.74 36.25 -19.31
CA GLY A 130 -9.47 36.28 -20.73
C GLY A 130 -9.63 34.91 -21.41
N MET A 131 -9.30 33.85 -20.71
CA MET A 131 -9.49 32.46 -21.13
C MET A 131 -10.58 31.79 -20.25
N GLU A 132 -11.73 32.44 -20.13
CA GLU A 132 -12.80 32.03 -19.21
C GLU A 132 -13.32 30.60 -19.50
N GLY A 133 -13.24 30.15 -20.75
CA GLY A 133 -13.68 28.82 -21.15
C GLY A 133 -12.93 27.67 -20.47
N ILE A 134 -11.70 27.92 -19.97
CA ILE A 134 -10.91 26.92 -19.25
C ILE A 134 -11.39 26.74 -17.79
N ASN A 135 -12.07 27.73 -17.24
CA ASN A 135 -12.54 27.69 -15.86
C ASN A 135 -13.49 26.52 -15.61
N ASN A 136 -13.27 25.83 -14.52
CA ASN A 136 -13.98 24.62 -14.12
C ASN A 136 -13.76 23.39 -15.04
N GLN A 137 -12.90 23.50 -16.05
CA GLN A 137 -12.46 22.36 -16.85
C GLN A 137 -11.32 21.62 -16.14
N THR A 138 -11.23 20.32 -16.40
CA THR A 138 -10.19 19.45 -15.87
C THR A 138 -9.26 19.00 -16.98
N PHE A 139 -7.96 19.00 -16.69
CA PHE A 139 -6.91 18.59 -17.64
C PHE A 139 -5.94 17.64 -16.96
N LYS A 140 -5.43 16.70 -17.74
CA LYS A 140 -4.35 15.84 -17.30
C LYS A 140 -3.03 16.52 -17.56
N ILE A 141 -2.13 16.51 -16.59
CA ILE A 141 -0.76 16.99 -16.76
C ILE A 141 -0.01 15.98 -17.64
N LEU A 142 0.56 16.45 -18.73
CA LEU A 142 1.31 15.64 -19.67
C LEU A 142 2.79 15.59 -19.33
N THR A 143 3.39 16.74 -19.01
CA THR A 143 4.80 16.84 -18.61
C THR A 143 5.00 17.95 -17.60
N THR A 144 6.09 17.88 -16.84
CA THR A 144 6.53 18.88 -15.86
C THR A 144 7.96 19.33 -16.15
N PRO A 145 8.18 20.15 -17.21
CA PRO A 145 9.51 20.51 -17.70
C PRO A 145 10.37 21.24 -16.66
N THR A 146 9.76 22.04 -15.79
CA THR A 146 10.44 22.75 -14.70
C THR A 146 9.59 22.74 -13.42
N PRO A 147 10.14 23.06 -12.26
CA PRO A 147 9.35 23.18 -11.02
C PRO A 147 8.27 24.26 -11.05
N TYR A 148 8.25 25.10 -12.08
CA TYR A 148 7.33 26.24 -12.23
C TYR A 148 6.47 26.13 -13.50
N THR A 149 6.65 25.11 -14.31
CA THR A 149 5.90 24.94 -15.57
C THR A 149 5.46 23.50 -15.75
N PHE A 150 4.22 23.33 -16.19
CA PHE A 150 3.69 22.04 -16.62
C PHE A 150 2.86 22.20 -17.90
N THR A 151 2.60 21.10 -18.59
CA THR A 151 1.83 21.11 -19.83
C THR A 151 0.55 20.31 -19.71
N ILE A 152 -0.53 20.83 -20.34
CA ILE A 152 -1.84 20.19 -20.39
C ILE A 152 -2.26 19.82 -21.82
N GLY A 153 -1.35 20.01 -22.79
CA GLY A 153 -1.61 19.81 -24.21
C GLY A 153 -2.19 21.05 -24.90
N ASN A 154 -2.26 20.99 -26.21
CA ASN A 154 -2.73 22.13 -27.00
C ASN A 154 -4.12 22.58 -26.61
N ILE A 155 -4.27 23.88 -26.38
CA ILE A 155 -5.52 24.52 -26.02
C ILE A 155 -6.06 25.23 -27.27
N ASN A 156 -7.33 24.97 -27.57
CA ASN A 156 -7.97 25.70 -28.67
C ASN A 156 -8.47 27.07 -28.19
N ASN A 157 -7.70 28.13 -28.48
CA ASN A 157 -8.01 29.50 -28.09
C ASN A 157 -9.37 29.97 -28.59
N ARG A 158 -9.89 29.37 -29.66
CA ARG A 158 -11.24 29.71 -30.16
C ARG A 158 -12.35 29.23 -29.21
N GLU A 159 -12.10 28.21 -28.45
CA GLU A 159 -13.05 27.68 -27.49
C GLU A 159 -12.88 28.29 -26.09
N PHE A 160 -11.62 28.51 -25.66
CA PHE A 160 -11.31 28.91 -24.30
C PHE A 160 -11.07 30.42 -24.13
N GLY A 161 -10.71 31.14 -25.20
CA GLY A 161 -10.29 32.54 -25.16
C GLY A 161 -8.77 32.67 -25.03
N VAL A 162 -8.29 33.89 -24.86
CA VAL A 162 -6.87 34.21 -24.73
C VAL A 162 -6.58 34.61 -23.28
N TYR A 163 -5.60 33.95 -22.68
CA TYR A 163 -5.20 34.25 -21.31
C TYR A 163 -4.76 35.70 -21.15
N THR A 164 -5.30 36.39 -20.16
CA THR A 164 -4.95 37.79 -19.86
C THR A 164 -4.28 37.88 -18.48
N ARG A 165 -4.87 37.29 -17.45
CA ARG A 165 -4.36 37.40 -16.08
C ARG A 165 -5.07 36.43 -15.13
N ASN A 166 -4.50 36.31 -13.94
CA ASN A 166 -5.03 35.53 -12.80
C ASN A 166 -5.17 34.03 -13.11
N GLY A 167 -5.59 33.29 -12.17
CA GLY A 167 -5.93 31.88 -12.26
C GLY A 167 -5.34 31.09 -11.13
N ILE A 168 -6.10 30.11 -10.73
CA ILE A 168 -5.71 29.09 -9.76
C ILE A 168 -5.82 27.74 -10.44
N VAL A 169 -4.82 26.91 -10.23
CA VAL A 169 -4.86 25.50 -10.57
C VAL A 169 -4.97 24.69 -9.31
N GLU A 170 -5.98 23.84 -9.22
CA GLU A 170 -6.18 22.90 -8.14
C GLU A 170 -6.03 21.47 -8.62
N GLU A 171 -5.31 20.66 -7.86
CA GLU A 171 -5.26 19.21 -8.07
C GLU A 171 -6.65 18.60 -7.87
N VAL A 172 -7.03 17.70 -8.75
CA VAL A 172 -8.25 16.90 -8.61
C VAL A 172 -7.85 15.47 -8.28
N LYS A 173 -8.16 15.01 -7.07
CA LYS A 173 -7.95 13.64 -6.67
C LYS A 173 -8.86 12.73 -7.50
N VAL A 174 -8.26 11.89 -8.32
CA VAL A 174 -8.99 10.95 -9.18
C VAL A 174 -8.93 9.57 -8.55
N PRO A 175 -10.08 8.99 -8.20
CA PRO A 175 -10.12 7.63 -7.68
C PRO A 175 -9.55 6.63 -8.70
N PHE A 176 -8.83 5.64 -8.21
CA PHE A 176 -8.30 4.54 -9.03
C PHE A 176 -8.59 3.19 -8.37
N GLU A 177 -8.69 2.17 -9.21
CA GLU A 177 -9.01 0.81 -8.78
C GLU A 177 -7.72 0.02 -8.53
N VAL A 178 -7.63 -0.63 -7.37
CA VAL A 178 -6.56 -1.54 -6.99
C VAL A 178 -7.10 -2.95 -6.91
N LYS A 179 -6.39 -3.89 -7.52
CA LYS A 179 -6.66 -5.31 -7.39
C LYS A 179 -5.69 -5.93 -6.39
N HIS A 180 -6.20 -6.43 -5.28
CA HIS A 180 -5.42 -7.19 -4.33
C HIS A 180 -5.41 -8.69 -4.69
N LEU A 181 -4.28 -9.35 -4.46
CA LEU A 181 -4.19 -10.80 -4.45
C LEU A 181 -4.64 -11.33 -3.10
N SER A 182 -5.15 -12.57 -3.06
CA SER A 182 -5.39 -13.26 -1.79
C SER A 182 -4.08 -13.58 -1.08
N LEU A 183 -4.14 -13.80 0.23
CA LEU A 183 -2.97 -14.19 1.02
C LEU A 183 -2.33 -15.49 0.48
N ARG A 184 -3.15 -16.47 0.11
CA ARG A 184 -2.69 -17.73 -0.48
C ARG A 184 -1.97 -17.52 -1.80
N GLU A 185 -2.53 -16.69 -2.69
CA GLU A 185 -1.87 -16.33 -3.96
C GLU A 185 -0.54 -15.64 -3.71
N THR A 186 -0.51 -14.65 -2.81
CA THR A 186 0.70 -13.91 -2.45
C THR A 186 1.78 -14.82 -1.87
N LEU A 187 1.44 -15.72 -0.96
CA LEU A 187 2.39 -16.66 -0.36
C LEU A 187 2.93 -17.68 -1.37
N ASN A 188 2.18 -17.99 -2.42
CA ASN A 188 2.59 -18.91 -3.49
C ASN A 188 3.42 -18.24 -4.58
N LEU A 189 3.48 -16.89 -4.63
CA LEU A 189 4.35 -16.21 -5.57
C LEU A 189 5.81 -16.55 -5.26
N ASN A 190 6.49 -17.12 -6.26
CA ASN A 190 7.93 -17.41 -6.24
C ASN A 190 8.73 -16.33 -6.97
N ASP A 191 8.15 -15.14 -7.14
CA ASP A 191 8.81 -14.05 -7.85
C ASP A 191 9.82 -13.36 -6.94
N PRO A 192 11.12 -13.45 -7.23
CA PRO A 192 12.15 -12.70 -6.50
C PRO A 192 12.06 -11.19 -6.73
N ASN A 193 11.29 -10.73 -7.74
CA ASN A 193 11.11 -9.33 -8.10
C ASN A 193 9.85 -8.69 -7.49
N LEU A 194 9.25 -9.30 -6.46
CA LEU A 194 8.11 -8.74 -5.71
C LEU A 194 8.42 -7.42 -4.97
N THR A 195 9.50 -6.78 -5.32
CA THR A 195 9.95 -5.53 -4.75
C THR A 195 9.81 -4.40 -5.75
N ASP A 196 8.59 -3.95 -5.96
CA ASP A 196 8.35 -2.58 -6.40
C ASP A 196 8.50 -1.68 -5.14
N CYS A 197 9.72 -1.66 -4.60
CA CYS A 197 10.06 -0.82 -3.45
C CYS A 197 10.81 0.39 -3.96
N ASP A 198 10.16 1.54 -3.95
CA ASP A 198 10.78 2.86 -4.14
C ASP A 198 11.79 3.23 -3.03
N MET A 199 12.22 2.27 -2.22
CA MET A 199 13.00 2.50 -1.01
C MET A 199 14.41 1.95 -1.10
N ASP A 200 15.36 2.87 -0.99
CA ASP A 200 16.78 2.69 -0.65
C ASP A 200 17.58 1.65 -1.46
N PHE A 201 18.28 2.13 -2.48
CA PHE A 201 19.09 1.36 -3.42
C PHE A 201 20.16 0.46 -2.77
N GLU A 202 20.58 0.72 -1.54
CA GLU A 202 21.62 -0.07 -0.87
C GLU A 202 21.11 -1.39 -0.26
N ASN A 203 19.80 -1.56 -0.09
CA ASN A 203 19.19 -2.71 0.59
C ASN A 203 18.17 -3.50 -0.25
N LEU A 204 18.08 -3.22 -1.54
CA LEU A 204 17.10 -3.87 -2.45
C LEU A 204 17.19 -5.41 -2.45
N ASP A 205 18.40 -5.96 -2.28
CA ASP A 205 18.62 -7.42 -2.24
C ASP A 205 18.13 -8.07 -0.94
N LYS A 206 17.94 -7.29 0.13
CA LYS A 206 17.56 -7.83 1.45
C LYS A 206 16.05 -7.99 1.62
N ILE A 207 15.24 -7.15 0.97
CA ILE A 207 13.78 -7.19 1.11
C ILE A 207 13.18 -8.52 0.61
N PRO A 208 13.55 -9.04 -0.58
CA PRO A 208 13.15 -10.38 -1.00
C PRO A 208 13.60 -11.47 -0.03
N PHE A 209 14.78 -11.34 0.56
CA PHE A 209 15.28 -12.26 1.56
C PHE A 209 14.43 -12.27 2.83
N TYR A 210 14.07 -11.12 3.38
CA TYR A 210 13.21 -11.04 4.56
C TYR A 210 11.79 -11.58 4.31
N TYR A 211 11.23 -11.34 3.13
CA TYR A 211 9.96 -11.94 2.75
C TYR A 211 10.06 -13.46 2.64
N PHE A 212 11.11 -13.97 2.02
CA PHE A 212 11.40 -15.40 1.95
C PHE A 212 11.57 -16.00 3.34
N LEU A 213 12.35 -15.34 4.20
CA LEU A 213 12.56 -15.75 5.59
C LEU A 213 11.23 -15.83 6.37
N PHE A 214 10.37 -14.83 6.22
CA PHE A 214 9.02 -14.86 6.81
C PHE A 214 8.20 -16.07 6.35
N LYS A 215 8.20 -16.37 5.06
CA LYS A 215 7.53 -17.58 4.53
C LYS A 215 8.09 -18.86 5.14
N CYS A 216 9.41 -18.92 5.31
CA CYS A 216 10.06 -20.05 5.96
C CYS A 216 9.70 -20.16 7.45
N ILE A 217 9.71 -19.05 8.19
CA ILE A 217 9.30 -19.00 9.60
C ILE A 217 7.87 -19.54 9.75
N TRP A 218 6.95 -19.05 8.93
CA TRP A 218 5.56 -19.47 9.03
C TRP A 218 5.37 -20.95 8.69
N SER A 219 6.00 -21.42 7.61
CA SER A 219 5.91 -22.84 7.22
C SER A 219 6.61 -23.77 8.23
N PHE A 220 7.67 -23.32 8.87
CA PHE A 220 8.35 -24.06 9.93
C PHE A 220 7.52 -24.10 11.20
N SER A 221 6.86 -22.99 11.56
CA SER A 221 5.92 -22.93 12.69
C SER A 221 4.77 -23.94 12.56
N ASP A 222 4.24 -24.11 11.37
CA ASP A 222 3.22 -25.13 11.09
C ASP A 222 3.76 -26.57 11.29
N LYS A 223 5.06 -26.78 11.00
CA LYS A 223 5.71 -28.11 11.11
C LYS A 223 6.02 -28.51 12.55
N VAL A 224 6.52 -27.57 13.37
CA VAL A 224 7.01 -27.86 14.73
C VAL A 224 6.02 -27.47 15.84
N GLY A 225 4.88 -26.90 15.47
CA GLY A 225 3.94 -26.27 16.42
C GLY A 225 4.39 -24.84 16.76
N LYS A 226 3.59 -24.10 17.57
CA LYS A 226 3.86 -22.68 17.85
C LYS A 226 5.31 -22.45 18.28
N ILE A 227 6.09 -21.86 17.38
CA ILE A 227 7.40 -21.32 17.73
C ILE A 227 7.17 -20.14 18.68
N LYS A 228 7.77 -20.17 19.85
CA LYS A 228 7.93 -18.95 20.65
C LYS A 228 8.99 -18.12 19.93
N LEU A 229 8.56 -17.10 19.23
CA LEU A 229 9.47 -16.13 18.61
C LEU A 229 10.44 -15.60 19.67
N GLY A 230 11.75 -15.69 19.40
CA GLY A 230 12.82 -15.37 20.34
C GLY A 230 13.33 -16.57 21.18
N SER A 231 12.84 -17.78 20.93
CA SER A 231 13.41 -19.01 21.49
C SER A 231 14.49 -19.57 20.57
N PHE A 232 15.65 -19.93 21.13
CA PHE A 232 16.74 -20.62 20.43
C PHE A 232 16.52 -22.14 20.32
N GLU A 233 15.40 -22.65 20.83
CA GLU A 233 15.14 -24.08 21.00
C GLU A 233 15.19 -24.88 19.69
N HIS A 234 14.82 -24.26 18.55
CA HIS A 234 14.79 -24.88 17.23
C HIS A 234 15.69 -24.20 16.19
N LEU A 235 16.68 -23.41 16.63
CA LEU A 235 17.47 -22.57 15.71
C LEU A 235 18.21 -23.41 14.64
N GLU A 236 18.86 -24.50 15.03
CA GLU A 236 19.61 -25.35 14.10
C GLU A 236 18.71 -26.12 13.13
N GLU A 237 17.54 -26.58 13.63
CA GLU A 237 16.53 -27.22 12.79
C GLU A 237 15.96 -26.23 11.78
N PHE A 238 15.74 -25.00 12.21
CA PHE A 238 15.26 -23.92 11.35
C PHE A 238 16.30 -23.50 10.30
N ARG A 239 17.58 -23.37 10.69
CA ARG A 239 18.68 -23.12 9.74
C ARG A 239 18.76 -24.19 8.65
N THR A 240 18.64 -25.45 9.04
CA THR A 240 18.62 -26.58 8.09
C THR A 240 17.42 -26.48 7.15
N PHE A 241 16.25 -26.21 7.70
CA PHE A 241 15.02 -26.04 6.93
C PHE A 241 15.13 -24.90 5.91
N ILE A 242 15.65 -23.73 6.31
CA ILE A 242 15.84 -22.59 5.39
C ILE A 242 16.78 -22.98 4.24
N LYS A 243 17.93 -23.61 4.54
CA LYS A 243 18.87 -24.04 3.51
C LYS A 243 18.24 -24.99 2.49
N GLU A 244 17.42 -25.93 2.95
CA GLU A 244 16.63 -26.80 2.07
C GLU A 244 15.65 -26.00 1.19
N GLN A 245 14.95 -25.02 1.76
CA GLN A 245 14.02 -24.18 1.01
C GLN A 245 14.76 -23.29 -0.01
N MET A 246 15.92 -22.75 0.33
CA MET A 246 16.75 -21.97 -0.59
C MET A 246 17.16 -22.78 -1.83
N ILE A 247 17.56 -24.04 -1.64
CA ILE A 247 17.91 -24.96 -2.73
C ILE A 247 16.67 -25.23 -3.60
N ASN A 248 15.53 -25.53 -2.97
CA ASN A 248 14.29 -25.85 -3.67
C ASN A 248 13.74 -24.66 -4.51
N CYS A 249 13.90 -23.45 -4.00
CA CYS A 249 13.44 -22.22 -4.65
C CYS A 249 14.47 -21.61 -5.61
N LYS A 250 15.70 -22.17 -5.70
CA LYS A 250 16.80 -21.66 -6.54
C LYS A 250 17.09 -20.18 -6.28
N VAL A 251 17.12 -19.78 -5.01
CA VAL A 251 17.37 -18.39 -4.61
C VAL A 251 18.83 -17.99 -4.86
N SER A 252 19.10 -16.68 -4.86
CA SER A 252 20.45 -16.13 -5.07
C SER A 252 21.45 -16.63 -4.00
N GLU A 253 22.68 -16.94 -4.45
CA GLU A 253 23.78 -17.33 -3.54
C GLU A 253 24.10 -16.26 -2.49
N ASN A 254 23.86 -14.99 -2.79
CA ASN A 254 24.04 -13.88 -1.84
C ASN A 254 23.19 -14.04 -0.57
N TRP A 255 22.04 -14.70 -0.67
CA TRP A 255 21.15 -14.93 0.48
C TRP A 255 21.76 -15.88 1.52
N ILE A 256 22.62 -16.80 1.09
CA ILE A 256 23.35 -17.69 2.01
C ILE A 256 24.25 -16.86 2.94
N SER A 257 24.88 -15.81 2.39
CA SER A 257 25.72 -14.91 3.19
C SER A 257 24.92 -14.07 4.20
N TYR A 258 23.67 -13.75 3.90
CA TYR A 258 22.76 -13.07 4.83
C TYR A 258 22.35 -14.02 5.96
N LEU A 259 22.03 -15.27 5.62
CA LEU A 259 21.66 -16.28 6.61
C LEU A 259 22.76 -16.51 7.66
N ASP A 260 24.01 -16.52 7.23
CA ASP A 260 25.15 -16.75 8.13
C ASP A 260 25.52 -15.50 8.96
N LYS A 261 25.09 -14.29 8.54
CA LYS A 261 25.36 -13.02 9.26
C LYS A 261 24.23 -12.59 10.18
N ASP A 262 23.00 -12.81 9.77
CA ASP A 262 21.83 -12.24 10.44
C ASP A 262 21.15 -13.24 11.40
N LEU A 263 21.60 -14.51 11.43
CA LEU A 263 21.12 -15.54 12.37
C LEU A 263 22.12 -15.89 13.48
N ASP A 264 23.32 -15.29 13.51
CA ASP A 264 24.24 -15.33 14.61
C ASP A 264 23.99 -14.20 15.59
#